data_0886d076ff4cf6fd553828c5e49ebe8e
#
_entry.id   0886d076ff4cf6fd553828c5e49ebe8e
#
_cell.length_a   1.000
_cell.length_b   1.000
_cell.length_c   1.000
_cell.angle_alpha   90.00
_cell.angle_beta   90.00
_cell.angle_gamma   90.00
#
_symmetry.space_group_name_H-M   'P 1'
#
loop_
_entity.id
_entity.type
_entity.pdbx_description
1 polymer ?
#
loop_
_entity_poly.entity_id
_entity_poly.type
_entity_poly.pdbx_seq_one_letter_code
_entity_poly.pdbx_strand_id
1 'polypeptide(L)'
;MTGEDVAGAAPGAPAGDCFATPDPGDPALSPTGRVQRPVVLMVLDGWGCAPAGPGNAVSLARTPVFDRLVAEHPHGTLEASGPAVGLPPGQMGNSEVGHLNIGAGRVVHQDLTRISKAIADGDFFRNRVLVQACAKAAGRGRTLHLMGLVSGGGVHSDMGHLKACLELAAREKVSSVVVHAFLDGRDTRPRSAKGYLAEIQQTMDELGVGRFGVISGRYYAMDRDTRWDRVKLAYDALVYGRGFFAADAQAAVDAAYKRGESDEFVRPTVVAAELDARVADGDVCLFFNFRPDRARELTRAFAEPGFAGFDRGSHPPAVDFVTMTSYKKELGLPVAFPPEHPINVLADVLAAHGLRQLHVAETEKYAHVTFFFNGGVEAPFAGETRILVPSPRDVPTYDHKPAMSAFGVTDELLAALAGGDFAFAVVNYANADMVGHTGVISAAVAALEAVDECLGRVVELVTRLGGVCLVTADHGNADHMLEPDGSPNTAHSTNLVPFIATAEGARVREGGRLCDLAPTALALLGLVQPPEMTGADLLEPSP
;
A
#
# COMPACT_ATOMS: atom_id res chain seq x y z
N MET A 1 -60.89 10.64 -47.94
CA MET A 1 -60.40 9.83 -49.04
C MET A 1 -59.03 9.35 -48.61
N THR A 2 -59.03 8.14 -48.16
CA THR A 2 -58.38 6.98 -48.73
C THR A 2 -56.87 7.05 -48.51
N GLY A 3 -56.18 6.22 -47.84
CA GLY A 3 -56.27 4.80 -47.57
C GLY A 3 -54.88 4.27 -47.57
N GLU A 4 -54.57 3.42 -46.63
CA GLU A 4 -53.83 2.17 -46.79
C GLU A 4 -52.35 2.27 -47.20
N ASP A 5 -51.37 1.53 -46.72
CA ASP A 5 -51.29 0.23 -46.03
C ASP A 5 -49.92 0.06 -45.36
N VAL A 6 -49.90 -0.43 -44.18
CA VAL A 6 -49.29 -1.59 -43.55
C VAL A 6 -48.09 -2.24 -44.25
N ALA A 7 -46.98 -2.31 -43.56
CA ALA A 7 -46.06 -3.47 -43.49
C ALA A 7 -45.11 -3.30 -42.33
N GLY A 8 -45.25 -4.01 -41.25
CA GLY A 8 -44.65 -5.30 -41.01
C GLY A 8 -43.31 -5.13 -40.28
N ALA A 9 -43.32 -4.76 -38.95
CA ALA A 9 -42.13 -4.86 -38.12
C ALA A 9 -41.94 -6.31 -37.67
N ALA A 10 -40.79 -6.90 -37.94
CA ALA A 10 -40.36 -8.17 -37.38
C ALA A 10 -40.05 -8.05 -35.90
N PRO A 11 -40.31 -9.07 -35.07
CA PRO A 11 -40.09 -9.00 -33.63
C PRO A 11 -38.60 -9.01 -33.28
N GLY A 12 -38.19 -8.09 -32.39
CA GLY A 12 -36.87 -8.01 -31.86
C GLY A 12 -36.47 -9.29 -31.10
N ALA A 13 -35.25 -9.71 -31.30
CA ALA A 13 -34.61 -10.75 -30.50
C ALA A 13 -34.54 -10.34 -29.04
N PRO A 14 -34.73 -11.27 -28.09
CA PRO A 14 -34.62 -10.97 -26.68
C PRO A 14 -33.17 -10.61 -26.33
N ALA A 15 -33.00 -9.54 -25.56
CA ALA A 15 -31.74 -9.20 -24.93
C ALA A 15 -31.30 -10.40 -24.08
N GLY A 16 -30.18 -10.99 -24.46
CA GLY A 16 -29.59 -12.09 -23.72
C GLY A 16 -29.17 -11.61 -22.33
N ASP A 17 -29.70 -12.29 -21.32
CA ASP A 17 -29.24 -12.20 -19.93
C ASP A 17 -27.77 -12.55 -19.87
N CYS A 18 -26.90 -11.54 -19.73
CA CYS A 18 -25.46 -11.70 -19.48
C CYS A 18 -25.13 -11.99 -18.00
N PHE A 19 -26.09 -12.39 -17.22
CA PHE A 19 -25.89 -12.90 -15.86
C PHE A 19 -26.40 -14.34 -15.77
N ALA A 20 -25.64 -15.26 -16.39
CA ALA A 20 -25.74 -16.65 -16.01
C ALA A 20 -25.20 -16.74 -14.57
N THR A 21 -26.11 -16.92 -13.60
CA THR A 21 -25.73 -17.41 -12.28
C THR A 21 -24.97 -18.71 -12.49
N PRO A 22 -23.72 -18.84 -11.97
CA PRO A 22 -23.07 -20.14 -12.01
C PRO A 22 -23.92 -21.10 -11.21
N ASP A 23 -24.19 -22.26 -11.81
CA ASP A 23 -24.75 -23.42 -11.14
C ASP A 23 -23.95 -23.63 -9.84
N PRO A 24 -24.57 -23.77 -8.65
CA PRO A 24 -23.85 -24.08 -7.43
C PRO A 24 -23.30 -25.50 -7.57
N GLY A 25 -22.12 -25.61 -8.18
CA GLY A 25 -21.35 -26.83 -8.16
C GLY A 25 -21.17 -27.26 -6.70
N ASP A 26 -21.14 -28.57 -6.45
CA ASP A 26 -20.98 -29.16 -5.12
C ASP A 26 -20.01 -28.35 -4.28
N PRO A 27 -20.38 -27.84 -3.09
CA PRO A 27 -19.51 -27.06 -2.27
C PRO A 27 -18.23 -27.87 -2.01
N ALA A 28 -17.08 -27.32 -2.35
CA ALA A 28 -15.82 -27.91 -1.97
C ALA A 28 -15.86 -28.07 -0.45
N LEU A 29 -15.94 -29.31 0.01
CA LEU A 29 -16.03 -29.60 1.44
C LEU A 29 -14.79 -28.98 2.11
N SER A 30 -14.99 -28.27 3.23
CA SER A 30 -13.89 -27.82 4.08
C SER A 30 -13.00 -29.01 4.44
N PRO A 31 -11.73 -28.81 4.86
CA PRO A 31 -10.87 -29.90 5.31
C PRO A 31 -11.52 -30.80 6.35
N THR A 32 -12.50 -30.27 7.09
CA THR A 32 -13.30 -30.99 8.09
C THR A 32 -14.54 -31.66 7.50
N GLY A 33 -14.85 -31.48 6.21
CA GLY A 33 -16.03 -32.04 5.55
C GLY A 33 -17.36 -31.37 5.95
N ARG A 34 -17.33 -30.24 6.68
CA ARG A 34 -18.52 -29.54 7.16
C ARG A 34 -18.38 -28.03 6.96
N VAL A 35 -19.47 -27.36 6.62
CA VAL A 35 -19.57 -25.89 6.63
C VAL A 35 -19.56 -25.42 8.09
N GLN A 36 -18.62 -24.54 8.43
CA GLN A 36 -18.46 -23.98 9.78
C GLN A 36 -19.02 -22.56 9.82
N ARG A 37 -19.91 -22.25 10.76
CA ARG A 37 -20.47 -20.90 10.96
C ARG A 37 -20.77 -20.65 12.43
N PRO A 38 -20.41 -19.47 12.98
CA PRO A 38 -19.63 -18.40 12.33
C PRO A 38 -18.14 -18.77 12.20
N VAL A 39 -17.46 -18.19 11.18
CA VAL A 39 -16.00 -18.10 11.15
C VAL A 39 -15.61 -16.73 11.70
N VAL A 40 -14.82 -16.72 12.76
CA VAL A 40 -14.39 -15.46 13.41
C VAL A 40 -12.89 -15.29 13.24
N LEU A 41 -12.48 -14.28 12.46
CA LEU A 41 -11.09 -13.87 12.31
C LEU A 41 -10.74 -12.86 13.40
N MET A 42 -9.82 -13.24 14.27
CA MET A 42 -9.31 -12.40 15.35
C MET A 42 -7.90 -11.93 14.99
N VAL A 43 -7.72 -10.64 14.78
CA VAL A 43 -6.43 -10.00 14.51
C VAL A 43 -5.91 -9.39 15.80
N LEU A 44 -4.84 -9.97 16.36
CA LEU A 44 -4.12 -9.47 17.51
C LEU A 44 -3.04 -8.50 17.02
N ASP A 45 -3.42 -7.27 16.73
CA ASP A 45 -2.59 -6.27 16.05
C ASP A 45 -1.24 -6.06 16.76
N GLY A 46 -0.13 -6.21 16.02
CA GLY A 46 1.21 -6.07 16.57
C GLY A 46 1.75 -7.26 17.38
N TRP A 47 1.06 -8.42 17.38
CA TRP A 47 1.47 -9.64 18.08
C TRP A 47 2.40 -10.48 17.22
N GLY A 48 3.72 -10.20 17.25
CA GLY A 48 4.72 -10.95 16.51
C GLY A 48 5.27 -12.17 17.25
N CYS A 49 6.00 -13.00 16.52
CA CYS A 49 6.66 -14.20 17.03
C CYS A 49 8.19 -13.99 17.05
N ALA A 50 8.77 -13.78 18.21
CA ALA A 50 10.22 -13.67 18.40
C ALA A 50 10.70 -14.61 19.54
N PRO A 51 12.00 -14.94 19.58
CA PRO A 51 12.57 -15.65 20.72
C PRO A 51 12.31 -14.92 22.05
N ALA A 52 12.14 -15.70 23.13
CA ALA A 52 11.94 -15.13 24.45
C ALA A 52 13.13 -14.25 24.86
N GLY A 53 12.82 -13.10 25.46
CA GLY A 53 13.85 -12.14 25.87
C GLY A 53 13.27 -10.92 26.57
N PRO A 54 14.12 -10.06 27.15
CA PRO A 54 13.68 -8.90 27.92
C PRO A 54 12.95 -7.84 27.10
N GLY A 55 13.15 -7.81 25.77
CA GLY A 55 12.48 -6.91 24.85
C GLY A 55 11.25 -7.51 24.17
N ASN A 56 10.90 -8.75 24.46
CA ASN A 56 9.74 -9.43 23.89
C ASN A 56 8.60 -9.47 24.91
N ALA A 57 7.71 -8.47 24.85
CA ALA A 57 6.56 -8.38 25.75
C ALA A 57 5.61 -9.59 25.61
N VAL A 58 5.49 -10.18 24.41
CA VAL A 58 4.68 -11.38 24.18
C VAL A 58 5.19 -12.55 25.03
N SER A 59 6.51 -12.76 25.06
CA SER A 59 7.11 -13.84 25.87
C SER A 59 7.10 -13.56 27.39
N LEU A 60 6.93 -12.30 27.80
CA LEU A 60 6.89 -11.89 29.20
C LEU A 60 5.47 -11.89 29.78
N ALA A 61 4.46 -11.76 28.94
CA ALA A 61 3.05 -11.74 29.35
C ALA A 61 2.56 -13.14 29.76
N ARG A 62 1.57 -13.15 30.67
CA ARG A 62 0.87 -14.37 31.06
C ARG A 62 -0.35 -14.54 30.16
N THR A 63 -0.26 -15.43 29.21
CA THR A 63 -1.27 -15.64 28.15
C THR A 63 -1.82 -17.07 28.15
N PRO A 64 -2.46 -17.51 29.27
CA PRO A 64 -2.88 -18.91 29.43
C PRO A 64 -3.90 -19.38 28.39
N VAL A 65 -4.70 -18.48 27.83
CA VAL A 65 -5.65 -18.84 26.76
C VAL A 65 -4.92 -19.08 25.46
N PHE A 66 -4.05 -18.15 25.05
CA PHE A 66 -3.23 -18.28 23.86
C PHE A 66 -2.36 -19.54 23.91
N ASP A 67 -1.68 -19.78 25.06
CA ASP A 67 -0.84 -20.95 25.27
C ASP A 67 -1.63 -22.25 25.12
N ARG A 68 -2.85 -22.30 25.70
CA ARG A 68 -3.75 -23.45 25.57
C ARG A 68 -4.19 -23.65 24.12
N LEU A 69 -4.55 -22.58 23.41
CA LEU A 69 -4.95 -22.69 21.99
C LEU A 69 -3.82 -23.24 21.14
N VAL A 70 -2.58 -22.79 21.35
CA VAL A 70 -1.39 -23.34 20.68
C VAL A 70 -1.19 -24.83 21.03
N ALA A 71 -1.43 -25.24 22.28
CA ALA A 71 -1.26 -26.63 22.71
C ALA A 71 -2.33 -27.58 22.18
N GLU A 72 -3.56 -27.10 22.01
CA GLU A 72 -4.74 -27.96 21.72
C GLU A 72 -5.19 -27.90 20.26
N HIS A 73 -4.81 -26.88 19.48
CA HIS A 73 -5.34 -26.65 18.15
C HIS A 73 -4.26 -26.56 17.06
N PRO A 74 -4.63 -26.81 15.80
CA PRO A 74 -3.77 -26.55 14.65
C PRO A 74 -3.19 -25.12 14.68
N HIS A 75 -1.88 -25.02 14.64
CA HIS A 75 -1.19 -23.72 14.69
C HIS A 75 0.06 -23.70 13.82
N GLY A 76 0.52 -22.49 13.51
CA GLY A 76 1.72 -22.21 12.72
C GLY A 76 2.06 -20.73 12.75
N THR A 77 2.82 -20.29 11.78
CA THR A 77 3.19 -18.88 11.63
C THR A 77 2.97 -18.41 10.21
N LEU A 78 2.72 -17.09 10.04
CA LEU A 78 2.53 -16.45 8.75
C LEU A 78 3.60 -15.38 8.51
N GLU A 79 3.98 -15.23 7.25
CA GLU A 79 4.79 -14.08 6.81
C GLU A 79 3.90 -12.83 6.73
N ALA A 80 4.31 -11.76 7.45
CA ALA A 80 3.58 -10.52 7.58
C ALA A 80 4.41 -9.28 7.19
N SER A 81 5.55 -9.46 6.49
CA SER A 81 6.47 -8.38 6.12
C SER A 81 7.07 -8.60 4.73
N GLY A 82 7.72 -7.57 4.19
CA GLY A 82 8.43 -7.64 2.92
C GLY A 82 7.58 -8.13 1.74
N PRO A 83 8.16 -8.95 0.83
CA PRO A 83 7.46 -9.38 -0.39
C PRO A 83 6.19 -10.18 -0.14
N ALA A 84 6.07 -10.86 1.00
CA ALA A 84 4.89 -11.65 1.35
C ALA A 84 3.63 -10.80 1.51
N VAL A 85 3.77 -9.51 1.76
CA VAL A 85 2.68 -8.54 1.87
C VAL A 85 2.77 -7.40 0.84
N GLY A 86 3.58 -7.57 -0.20
CA GLY A 86 3.70 -6.60 -1.29
C GLY A 86 4.60 -5.39 -1.00
N LEU A 87 5.46 -5.49 0.01
CA LEU A 87 6.47 -4.50 0.38
C LEU A 87 7.87 -4.91 -0.12
N PRO A 88 8.83 -3.99 -0.17
CA PRO A 88 10.23 -4.32 -0.46
C PRO A 88 10.82 -5.34 0.53
N PRO A 89 11.84 -6.14 0.12
CA PRO A 89 12.55 -7.03 1.01
C PRO A 89 13.10 -6.31 2.25
N GLY A 90 12.89 -6.90 3.43
CA GLY A 90 13.36 -6.33 4.72
C GLY A 90 12.51 -5.17 5.26
N GLN A 91 11.47 -4.75 4.57
CA GLN A 91 10.54 -3.75 5.09
C GLN A 91 9.51 -4.41 6.02
N MET A 92 9.35 -3.86 7.22
CA MET A 92 8.35 -4.29 8.20
C MET A 92 6.93 -4.09 7.66
N GLY A 93 6.01 -4.98 8.04
CA GLY A 93 4.59 -4.83 7.79
C GLY A 93 3.97 -3.67 8.56
N ASN A 94 2.70 -3.40 8.28
CA ASN A 94 1.89 -2.44 9.01
C ASN A 94 0.41 -2.82 8.88
N SER A 95 -0.45 -2.23 9.71
CA SER A 95 -1.86 -2.61 9.78
C SER A 95 -2.62 -2.35 8.48
N GLU A 96 -2.29 -1.29 7.73
CA GLU A 96 -2.94 -0.99 6.43
C GLU A 96 -2.67 -2.11 5.42
N VAL A 97 -1.39 -2.43 5.23
CA VAL A 97 -0.94 -3.47 4.29
C VAL A 97 -1.39 -4.85 4.76
N GLY A 98 -1.28 -5.16 6.05
CA GLY A 98 -1.70 -6.43 6.62
C GLY A 98 -3.18 -6.72 6.37
N HIS A 99 -4.07 -5.81 6.78
CA HIS A 99 -5.52 -5.98 6.60
C HIS A 99 -5.94 -5.98 5.13
N LEU A 100 -5.26 -5.18 4.28
CA LEU A 100 -5.51 -5.21 2.84
C LEU A 100 -5.19 -6.59 2.22
N ASN A 101 -4.06 -7.20 2.59
CA ASN A 101 -3.70 -8.53 2.09
C ASN A 101 -4.63 -9.61 2.64
N ILE A 102 -5.00 -9.54 3.93
CA ILE A 102 -5.95 -10.46 4.56
C ILE A 102 -7.29 -10.44 3.80
N GLY A 103 -7.89 -9.28 3.63
CA GLY A 103 -9.19 -9.14 2.99
C GLY A 103 -9.18 -9.43 1.49
N ALA A 104 -8.09 -9.08 0.80
CA ALA A 104 -7.96 -9.31 -0.64
C ALA A 104 -7.68 -10.77 -1.03
N GLY A 105 -7.22 -11.62 -0.10
CA GLY A 105 -6.88 -13.01 -0.38
C GLY A 105 -5.72 -13.17 -1.39
N ARG A 106 -4.91 -12.14 -1.55
CA ARG A 106 -3.76 -12.09 -2.46
C ARG A 106 -2.74 -11.07 -1.99
N VAL A 107 -1.49 -11.21 -2.45
CA VAL A 107 -0.48 -10.18 -2.20
C VAL A 107 -0.81 -8.93 -3.00
N VAL A 108 -1.09 -7.82 -2.30
CA VAL A 108 -1.35 -6.51 -2.90
C VAL A 108 -0.08 -5.69 -2.85
N HIS A 109 0.56 -5.54 -4.00
CA HIS A 109 1.81 -4.81 -4.09
C HIS A 109 1.60 -3.31 -3.90
N GLN A 110 2.40 -2.69 -3.03
CA GLN A 110 2.49 -1.24 -2.94
C GLN A 110 3.14 -0.65 -4.20
N ASP A 111 2.92 0.63 -4.47
CA ASP A 111 3.35 1.27 -5.74
C ASP A 111 4.82 1.02 -6.06
N LEU A 112 5.74 1.15 -5.08
CA LEU A 112 7.16 0.85 -5.28
C LEU A 112 7.38 -0.58 -5.78
N THR A 113 6.82 -1.56 -5.09
CA THR A 113 6.99 -2.98 -5.40
C THR A 113 6.27 -3.35 -6.70
N ARG A 114 5.08 -2.79 -6.94
CA ARG A 114 4.28 -3.00 -8.15
C ARG A 114 5.02 -2.53 -9.40
N ILE A 115 5.60 -1.33 -9.36
CA ILE A 115 6.37 -0.79 -10.49
C ILE A 115 7.66 -1.59 -10.69
N SER A 116 8.40 -1.88 -9.59
CA SER A 116 9.62 -2.70 -9.66
C SER A 116 9.35 -4.10 -10.21
N LYS A 117 8.24 -4.73 -9.82
CA LYS A 117 7.79 -6.01 -10.38
C LYS A 117 7.47 -5.88 -11.88
N ALA A 118 6.74 -4.85 -12.29
CA ALA A 118 6.45 -4.63 -13.70
C ALA A 118 7.72 -4.43 -14.55
N ILE A 119 8.77 -3.83 -13.99
CA ILE A 119 10.09 -3.72 -14.63
C ILE A 119 10.72 -5.10 -14.78
N ALA A 120 10.76 -5.88 -13.71
CA ALA A 120 11.35 -7.23 -13.71
C ALA A 120 10.65 -8.18 -14.68
N ASP A 121 9.32 -8.13 -14.76
CA ASP A 121 8.49 -8.95 -15.65
C ASP A 121 8.47 -8.42 -17.11
N GLY A 122 8.98 -7.21 -17.34
CA GLY A 122 8.98 -6.55 -18.64
C GLY A 122 7.67 -5.85 -19.00
N ASP A 123 6.65 -5.85 -18.15
CA ASP A 123 5.36 -5.18 -18.36
C ASP A 123 5.47 -3.67 -18.36
N PHE A 124 6.44 -3.12 -17.60
CA PHE A 124 6.77 -1.69 -17.62
C PHE A 124 7.02 -1.18 -19.04
N PHE A 125 7.75 -1.95 -19.84
CA PHE A 125 8.12 -1.61 -21.21
C PHE A 125 6.97 -1.81 -22.21
N ARG A 126 5.85 -2.36 -21.78
CA ARG A 126 4.58 -2.50 -22.53
C ARG A 126 3.48 -1.60 -22.00
N ASN A 127 3.74 -0.84 -20.94
CA ASN A 127 2.77 0.09 -20.36
C ASN A 127 2.34 1.13 -21.37
N ARG A 128 1.06 1.13 -21.75
CA ARG A 128 0.51 1.94 -22.82
C ARG A 128 0.75 3.44 -22.63
N VAL A 129 0.66 3.93 -21.39
CA VAL A 129 0.83 5.36 -21.08
C VAL A 129 2.28 5.77 -21.28
N LEU A 130 3.24 4.98 -20.77
CA LEU A 130 4.68 5.24 -20.90
C LEU A 130 5.15 5.13 -22.35
N VAL A 131 4.73 4.06 -23.07
CA VAL A 131 5.05 3.87 -24.48
C VAL A 131 4.47 5.02 -25.33
N GLN A 132 3.23 5.44 -25.08
CA GLN A 132 2.63 6.58 -25.77
C GLN A 132 3.35 7.91 -25.47
N ALA A 133 3.82 8.12 -24.25
CA ALA A 133 4.61 9.31 -23.89
C ALA A 133 5.92 9.36 -24.72
N CYS A 134 6.66 8.24 -24.73
CA CYS A 134 7.89 8.13 -25.54
C CYS A 134 7.60 8.28 -27.04
N ALA A 135 6.57 7.61 -27.57
CA ALA A 135 6.18 7.69 -28.97
C ALA A 135 5.77 9.12 -29.39
N LYS A 136 5.08 9.88 -28.53
CA LYS A 136 4.74 11.28 -28.78
C LYS A 136 6.01 12.16 -28.88
N ALA A 137 6.97 11.97 -27.96
CA ALA A 137 8.23 12.70 -27.98
C ALA A 137 9.03 12.38 -29.26
N ALA A 138 9.22 11.11 -29.57
CA ALA A 138 9.95 10.64 -30.75
C ALA A 138 9.29 11.09 -32.07
N GLY A 139 7.97 10.89 -32.21
CA GLY A 139 7.22 11.19 -33.43
C GLY A 139 7.13 12.68 -33.77
N ARG A 140 7.24 13.55 -32.75
CA ARG A 140 7.22 15.02 -32.92
C ARG A 140 8.59 15.63 -32.95
N GLY A 141 9.68 14.84 -32.70
CA GLY A 141 11.03 15.37 -32.53
C GLY A 141 11.12 16.31 -31.31
N ARG A 142 10.35 16.02 -30.24
CA ARG A 142 10.28 16.82 -29.02
C ARG A 142 11.09 16.17 -27.91
N THR A 143 11.33 16.91 -26.84
CA THR A 143 12.07 16.43 -25.68
C THR A 143 11.14 15.66 -24.74
N LEU A 144 11.63 14.52 -24.25
CA LEU A 144 11.07 13.82 -23.11
C LEU A 144 11.81 14.30 -21.84
N HIS A 145 11.09 14.97 -20.94
CA HIS A 145 11.59 15.40 -19.67
C HIS A 145 11.21 14.39 -18.58
N LEU A 146 12.21 13.75 -17.98
CA LEU A 146 12.06 12.87 -16.83
C LEU A 146 12.36 13.67 -15.57
N MET A 147 11.40 13.89 -14.70
CA MET A 147 11.59 14.66 -13.47
C MET A 147 11.19 13.87 -12.24
N GLY A 148 11.95 14.01 -11.15
CA GLY A 148 11.67 13.31 -9.89
C GLY A 148 12.87 13.25 -8.97
N LEU A 149 12.66 12.61 -7.81
CA LEU A 149 13.67 12.45 -6.78
C LEU A 149 14.69 11.38 -7.21
N VAL A 150 15.98 11.74 -7.16
CA VAL A 150 17.09 10.84 -7.51
C VAL A 150 17.86 10.48 -6.25
N SER A 151 17.48 9.38 -5.63
CA SER A 151 18.15 8.84 -4.44
C SER A 151 17.83 7.35 -4.25
N GLY A 152 18.60 6.69 -3.38
CA GLY A 152 18.34 5.31 -2.93
C GLY A 152 17.41 5.20 -1.72
N GLY A 153 16.69 6.26 -1.34
CA GLY A 153 15.84 6.27 -0.15
C GLY A 153 14.56 5.45 -0.27
N GLY A 154 14.05 5.23 -1.49
CA GLY A 154 12.88 4.38 -1.73
C GLY A 154 11.54 4.88 -1.15
N VAL A 155 11.45 6.17 -0.75
CA VAL A 155 10.26 6.74 -0.08
C VAL A 155 9.32 7.43 -1.08
N HIS A 156 9.85 8.16 -2.05
CA HIS A 156 9.07 8.92 -3.02
C HIS A 156 9.25 8.45 -4.46
N SER A 157 10.42 7.88 -4.75
CA SER A 157 10.85 7.40 -6.05
C SER A 157 11.85 6.27 -5.87
N ASP A 158 12.21 5.64 -6.97
CA ASP A 158 13.25 4.63 -7.02
C ASP A 158 14.17 4.86 -8.22
N MET A 159 15.48 4.68 -8.04
CA MET A 159 16.46 4.86 -9.11
C MET A 159 16.31 3.83 -10.23
N GLY A 160 15.89 2.60 -9.90
CA GLY A 160 15.58 1.56 -10.88
C GLY A 160 14.41 1.97 -11.78
N HIS A 161 13.41 2.69 -11.25
CA HIS A 161 12.31 3.22 -12.05
C HIS A 161 12.78 4.30 -13.04
N LEU A 162 13.68 5.21 -12.62
CA LEU A 162 14.29 6.19 -13.53
C LEU A 162 15.12 5.52 -14.62
N LYS A 163 15.94 4.51 -14.26
CA LYS A 163 16.72 3.72 -15.24
C LYS A 163 15.80 3.01 -16.24
N ALA A 164 14.68 2.44 -15.78
CA ALA A 164 13.70 1.83 -16.67
C ALA A 164 13.02 2.85 -17.59
N CYS A 165 12.77 4.09 -17.13
CA CYS A 165 12.29 5.17 -17.99
C CYS A 165 13.30 5.54 -19.07
N LEU A 166 14.60 5.61 -18.74
CA LEU A 166 15.70 5.87 -19.71
C LEU A 166 15.81 4.72 -20.72
N GLU A 167 15.75 3.47 -20.25
CA GLU A 167 15.77 2.30 -21.12
C GLU A 167 14.57 2.28 -22.07
N LEU A 168 13.36 2.58 -21.59
CA LEU A 168 12.17 2.68 -22.43
C LEU A 168 12.35 3.78 -23.49
N ALA A 169 12.86 4.95 -23.10
CA ALA A 169 13.11 6.03 -24.05
C ALA A 169 14.12 5.62 -25.15
N ALA A 170 15.18 4.87 -24.78
CA ALA A 170 16.12 4.30 -25.75
C ALA A 170 15.45 3.28 -26.69
N ARG A 171 14.64 2.36 -26.17
CA ARG A 171 13.89 1.36 -26.95
C ARG A 171 12.93 2.04 -27.95
N GLU A 172 12.26 3.09 -27.52
CA GLU A 172 11.32 3.88 -28.32
C GLU A 172 12.03 4.93 -29.21
N LYS A 173 13.37 4.96 -29.21
CA LYS A 173 14.22 5.84 -30.05
C LYS A 173 13.92 7.33 -29.87
N VAL A 174 13.67 7.75 -28.62
CA VAL A 174 13.48 9.19 -28.31
C VAL A 174 14.82 9.90 -28.48
N SER A 175 14.89 10.85 -29.40
CA SER A 175 16.12 11.54 -29.78
C SER A 175 16.63 12.54 -28.73
N SER A 176 15.74 13.08 -27.91
CA SER A 176 16.08 14.06 -26.86
C SER A 176 15.41 13.68 -25.55
N VAL A 177 16.21 13.29 -24.57
CA VAL A 177 15.77 12.98 -23.19
C VAL A 177 16.53 13.84 -22.21
N VAL A 178 15.82 14.51 -21.31
CA VAL A 178 16.39 15.37 -20.27
C VAL A 178 15.94 14.87 -18.89
N VAL A 179 16.90 14.66 -18.00
CA VAL A 179 16.64 14.29 -16.60
C VAL A 179 16.76 15.54 -15.72
N HIS A 180 15.66 15.89 -15.05
CA HIS A 180 15.65 16.90 -14.00
C HIS A 180 15.71 16.19 -12.66
N ALA A 181 16.89 16.18 -12.04
CA ALA A 181 17.15 15.44 -10.83
C ALA A 181 16.83 16.28 -9.58
N PHE A 182 15.87 15.82 -8.79
CA PHE A 182 15.60 16.38 -7.47
C PHE A 182 16.39 15.59 -6.44
N LEU A 183 17.10 16.31 -5.54
CA LEU A 183 18.02 15.72 -4.57
C LEU A 183 17.37 15.57 -3.23
N ASP A 184 17.71 14.50 -2.50
CA ASP A 184 17.05 14.06 -1.28
C ASP A 184 17.63 14.72 -0.02
N GLY A 185 18.61 14.10 0.64
CA GLY A 185 19.23 14.57 1.86
C GLY A 185 18.33 14.55 3.12
N ARG A 186 17.14 13.96 3.01
CA ARG A 186 16.17 13.78 4.10
C ARG A 186 15.89 12.32 4.39
N ASP A 187 15.58 11.55 3.35
CA ASP A 187 15.39 10.10 3.44
C ASP A 187 16.72 9.35 3.18
N THR A 188 17.76 10.10 2.84
CA THR A 188 19.16 9.66 2.69
C THR A 188 20.09 10.63 3.40
N ARG A 189 21.40 10.28 3.46
CA ARG A 189 22.40 11.17 4.08
C ARG A 189 22.43 12.56 3.41
N PRO A 190 22.62 13.65 4.18
CA PRO A 190 22.49 15.02 3.68
C PRO A 190 23.44 15.44 2.53
N ARG A 191 24.50 14.64 2.27
CA ARG A 191 25.50 14.88 1.20
C ARG A 191 25.87 13.58 0.51
N SER A 192 24.89 12.93 -0.13
CA SER A 192 25.03 11.67 -0.84
C SER A 192 24.71 11.74 -2.33
N ALA A 193 24.16 12.88 -2.80
CA ALA A 193 23.65 13.05 -4.16
C ALA A 193 24.66 12.75 -5.26
N LYS A 194 25.95 13.04 -5.04
CA LYS A 194 27.00 12.84 -6.05
C LYS A 194 27.10 11.39 -6.53
N GLY A 195 26.94 10.42 -5.62
CA GLY A 195 26.95 9.00 -5.98
C GLY A 195 25.76 8.63 -6.84
N TYR A 196 24.57 9.07 -6.47
CA TYR A 196 23.35 8.80 -7.23
C TYR A 196 23.35 9.43 -8.62
N LEU A 197 23.83 10.69 -8.73
CA LEU A 197 23.97 11.36 -10.02
C LEU A 197 25.00 10.67 -10.93
N ALA A 198 26.12 10.19 -10.37
CA ALA A 198 27.13 9.45 -11.13
C ALA A 198 26.55 8.13 -11.68
N GLU A 199 25.76 7.42 -10.89
CA GLU A 199 25.10 6.17 -11.29
C GLU A 199 24.09 6.39 -12.44
N ILE A 200 23.29 7.47 -12.38
CA ILE A 200 22.37 7.82 -13.47
C ILE A 200 23.13 8.29 -14.72
N GLN A 201 24.22 9.07 -14.55
CA GLN A 201 25.07 9.46 -15.68
C GLN A 201 25.64 8.23 -16.39
N GLN A 202 26.18 7.26 -15.64
CA GLN A 202 26.65 6.01 -16.21
C GLN A 202 25.55 5.28 -17.01
N THR A 203 24.33 5.22 -16.46
CA THR A 203 23.18 4.59 -17.17
C THR A 203 22.87 5.33 -18.47
N MET A 204 22.87 6.67 -18.47
CA MET A 204 22.66 7.47 -19.68
C MET A 204 23.74 7.23 -20.73
N ASP A 205 25.01 7.13 -20.30
CA ASP A 205 26.16 6.86 -21.19
C ASP A 205 26.07 5.46 -21.80
N GLU A 206 25.74 4.44 -21.01
CA GLU A 206 25.58 3.05 -21.46
C GLU A 206 24.42 2.91 -22.47
N LEU A 207 23.32 3.60 -22.24
CA LEU A 207 22.15 3.58 -23.12
C LEU A 207 22.29 4.52 -24.35
N GLY A 208 23.25 5.42 -24.33
CA GLY A 208 23.42 6.46 -25.35
C GLY A 208 22.26 7.45 -25.44
N VAL A 209 21.54 7.66 -24.32
CA VAL A 209 20.35 8.51 -24.26
C VAL A 209 20.26 9.26 -22.93
N GLY A 210 19.87 10.54 -23.02
CA GLY A 210 19.62 11.36 -21.84
C GLY A 210 20.80 12.28 -21.49
N ARG A 211 20.46 13.35 -20.78
CA ARG A 211 21.39 14.31 -20.16
C ARG A 211 20.70 14.98 -18.99
N PHE A 212 21.48 15.52 -18.03
CA PHE A 212 20.89 16.31 -16.96
C PHE A 212 20.51 17.72 -17.44
N GLY A 213 19.37 18.23 -16.97
CA GLY A 213 18.90 19.59 -17.27
C GLY A 213 18.91 20.49 -16.04
N VAL A 214 18.14 20.16 -15.02
CA VAL A 214 18.08 20.93 -13.76
C VAL A 214 18.42 20.01 -12.59
N ILE A 215 19.27 20.49 -11.69
CA ILE A 215 19.56 19.89 -10.40
C ILE A 215 18.95 20.78 -9.31
N SER A 216 18.08 20.23 -8.48
CA SER A 216 17.38 20.99 -7.43
C SER A 216 17.15 20.15 -6.19
N GLY A 217 17.35 20.68 -5.01
CA GLY A 217 16.94 20.04 -3.77
C GLY A 217 15.42 19.89 -3.69
N ARG A 218 14.98 18.82 -3.04
CA ARG A 218 13.55 18.51 -2.84
C ARG A 218 12.78 19.61 -2.09
N TYR A 219 13.47 20.45 -1.32
CA TYR A 219 12.91 21.59 -0.63
C TYR A 219 12.19 22.56 -1.58
N TYR A 220 12.67 22.68 -2.82
CA TYR A 220 12.11 23.54 -3.85
C TYR A 220 11.19 22.80 -4.81
N ALA A 221 11.65 21.67 -5.34
CA ALA A 221 10.93 20.96 -6.40
C ALA A 221 9.84 20.00 -5.88
N MET A 222 9.83 19.72 -4.58
CA MET A 222 8.96 18.73 -3.96
C MET A 222 8.34 19.26 -2.65
N ASP A 223 7.91 20.53 -2.64
CA ASP A 223 7.12 21.08 -1.54
C ASP A 223 5.74 20.37 -1.46
N ARG A 224 5.14 20.36 -0.26
CA ARG A 224 3.80 19.83 -0.03
C ARG A 224 2.95 20.71 0.89
N ASP A 225 3.50 21.86 1.28
CA ASP A 225 2.91 22.76 2.27
C ASP A 225 2.44 24.07 1.63
N THR A 226 2.21 24.05 0.28
CA THR A 226 1.75 25.19 -0.53
C THR A 226 2.69 26.41 -0.47
N ARG A 227 3.99 26.17 -0.29
CA ARG A 227 5.03 27.18 -0.32
C ARG A 227 5.40 27.49 -1.79
N TRP A 228 4.49 28.18 -2.46
CA TRP A 228 4.59 28.51 -3.87
C TRP A 228 5.82 29.34 -4.23
N ASP A 229 6.38 30.10 -3.29
CA ASP A 229 7.65 30.80 -3.40
C ASP A 229 8.81 29.83 -3.69
N ARG A 230 8.80 28.64 -3.11
CA ARG A 230 9.81 27.58 -3.33
C ARG A 230 9.60 26.87 -4.67
N VAL A 231 8.36 26.43 -4.90
CA VAL A 231 7.99 25.70 -6.13
C VAL A 231 8.28 26.54 -7.36
N LYS A 232 8.02 27.86 -7.27
CA LYS A 232 8.32 28.80 -8.36
C LYS A 232 9.78 28.80 -8.77
N LEU A 233 10.72 28.72 -7.82
CA LEU A 233 12.15 28.69 -8.15
C LEU A 233 12.53 27.46 -8.98
N ALA A 234 11.98 26.29 -8.64
CA ALA A 234 12.16 25.07 -9.41
C ALA A 234 11.47 25.18 -10.79
N TYR A 235 10.24 25.67 -10.85
CA TYR A 235 9.51 25.91 -12.09
C TYR A 235 10.26 26.88 -13.03
N ASP A 236 10.74 28.00 -12.50
CA ASP A 236 11.49 29.00 -13.27
C ASP A 236 12.82 28.43 -13.84
N ALA A 237 13.47 27.52 -13.11
CA ALA A 237 14.66 26.84 -13.62
C ALA A 237 14.31 25.85 -14.75
N LEU A 238 13.22 25.10 -14.60
CA LEU A 238 12.75 24.11 -15.57
C LEU A 238 12.26 24.77 -16.87
N VAL A 239 11.52 25.87 -16.76
CA VAL A 239 10.84 26.51 -17.91
C VAL A 239 11.65 27.66 -18.51
N TYR A 240 12.23 28.51 -17.67
CA TYR A 240 12.90 29.71 -18.12
C TYR A 240 14.42 29.63 -18.06
N GLY A 241 14.98 28.53 -17.53
CA GLY A 241 16.42 28.41 -17.31
C GLY A 241 16.96 29.44 -16.29
N ARG A 242 16.11 29.84 -15.33
CA ARG A 242 16.47 30.82 -14.30
C ARG A 242 16.92 30.09 -13.04
N GLY A 243 18.15 30.36 -12.60
CA GLY A 243 18.73 29.72 -11.41
C GLY A 243 20.22 29.90 -11.36
N PHE A 244 20.88 29.06 -10.56
CA PHE A 244 22.31 28.92 -10.67
C PHE A 244 22.70 28.18 -11.94
N PHE A 245 23.96 28.26 -12.33
CA PHE A 245 24.48 27.55 -13.51
C PHE A 245 25.71 26.73 -13.12
N ALA A 246 25.83 25.55 -13.71
CA ALA A 246 26.98 24.67 -13.57
C ALA A 246 27.30 23.98 -14.90
N ALA A 247 28.54 23.54 -15.09
CA ALA A 247 28.95 22.86 -16.32
C ALA A 247 28.30 21.49 -16.47
N ASP A 248 28.14 20.78 -15.35
CA ASP A 248 27.54 19.44 -15.26
C ASP A 248 26.86 19.25 -13.90
N ALA A 249 26.20 18.09 -13.72
CA ALA A 249 25.46 17.76 -12.50
C ALA A 249 26.38 17.66 -11.26
N GLN A 250 27.58 17.14 -11.39
CA GLN A 250 28.55 17.05 -10.30
C GLN A 250 29.04 18.43 -9.86
N ALA A 251 29.36 19.31 -10.83
CA ALA A 251 29.74 20.69 -10.57
C ALA A 251 28.61 21.47 -9.88
N ALA A 252 27.34 21.20 -10.22
CA ALA A 252 26.19 21.81 -9.58
C ALA A 252 26.15 21.50 -8.08
N VAL A 253 26.33 20.22 -7.72
CA VAL A 253 26.35 19.76 -6.31
C VAL A 253 27.59 20.28 -5.59
N ASP A 254 28.77 20.26 -6.21
CA ASP A 254 30.01 20.81 -5.62
C ASP A 254 29.89 22.31 -5.31
N ALA A 255 29.30 23.06 -6.21
CA ALA A 255 29.06 24.49 -6.00
C ALA A 255 28.05 24.74 -4.85
N ALA A 256 27.01 23.91 -4.76
CA ALA A 256 26.02 23.96 -3.66
C ALA A 256 26.68 23.66 -2.30
N TYR A 257 27.49 22.60 -2.23
CA TYR A 257 28.19 22.23 -0.99
C TYR A 257 29.19 23.28 -0.54
N LYS A 258 29.87 23.98 -1.49
CA LYS A 258 30.74 25.12 -1.19
C LYS A 258 29.96 26.31 -0.62
N ARG A 259 28.69 26.47 -0.99
CA ARG A 259 27.77 27.46 -0.40
C ARG A 259 27.22 27.07 0.96
N GLY A 260 27.56 25.87 1.48
CA GLY A 260 27.04 25.35 2.74
C GLY A 260 25.65 24.64 2.63
N GLU A 261 25.15 24.43 1.42
CA GLU A 261 23.89 23.72 1.16
C GLU A 261 24.12 22.22 1.34
N SER A 262 23.05 21.48 1.72
CA SER A 262 22.99 20.03 1.64
C SER A 262 22.03 19.63 0.51
N ASP A 263 21.96 18.34 0.18
CA ASP A 263 21.16 17.82 -0.93
C ASP A 263 19.72 18.36 -0.93
N GLU A 264 19.04 18.32 0.23
CA GLU A 264 17.67 18.80 0.40
C GLU A 264 17.50 20.27 -0.03
N PHE A 265 18.52 21.11 0.21
CA PHE A 265 18.46 22.57 0.07
C PHE A 265 19.27 23.10 -1.12
N VAL A 266 19.74 22.25 -2.02
CA VAL A 266 20.40 22.68 -3.25
C VAL A 266 19.45 23.56 -4.05
N ARG A 267 19.83 24.83 -4.21
CA ARG A 267 19.03 25.79 -5.00
C ARG A 267 19.00 25.38 -6.46
N PRO A 268 17.86 25.56 -7.17
CA PRO A 268 17.70 25.14 -8.55
C PRO A 268 18.86 25.64 -9.41
N THR A 269 19.57 24.70 -10.03
CA THR A 269 20.78 24.92 -10.83
C THR A 269 20.60 24.32 -12.21
N VAL A 270 20.71 25.11 -13.23
CA VAL A 270 20.63 24.69 -14.63
C VAL A 270 22.01 24.18 -15.05
N VAL A 271 22.05 23.03 -15.70
CA VAL A 271 23.28 22.51 -16.31
C VAL A 271 23.53 23.25 -17.62
N ALA A 272 24.53 24.13 -17.63
CA ALA A 272 24.68 25.25 -18.58
C ALA A 272 25.02 24.85 -20.02
N ALA A 273 25.55 23.64 -20.24
CA ALA A 273 25.81 23.15 -21.61
C ALA A 273 24.52 22.98 -22.44
N GLU A 274 23.37 23.11 -21.79
CA GLU A 274 22.08 22.60 -22.34
C GLU A 274 20.96 23.65 -22.17
N LEU A 275 21.10 24.83 -22.79
CA LEU A 275 19.97 25.79 -22.89
C LEU A 275 18.73 25.16 -23.51
N ASP A 276 18.89 24.12 -24.31
CA ASP A 276 17.81 23.31 -24.90
C ASP A 276 17.22 22.26 -23.91
N ALA A 277 17.67 22.23 -22.66
CA ALA A 277 17.11 21.36 -21.60
C ALA A 277 15.87 21.97 -20.92
N ARG A 278 15.40 23.12 -21.36
CA ARG A 278 14.17 23.76 -20.83
C ARG A 278 12.93 23.06 -21.36
N VAL A 279 11.93 23.01 -20.50
CA VAL A 279 10.61 22.53 -20.90
C VAL A 279 9.94 23.55 -21.83
N ALA A 280 9.58 23.15 -23.03
CA ALA A 280 9.00 23.99 -24.09
C ALA A 280 7.64 23.45 -24.57
N ASP A 281 6.96 24.25 -25.40
CA ASP A 281 5.66 23.85 -25.98
C ASP A 281 5.77 22.54 -26.78
N GLY A 282 4.86 21.64 -26.49
CA GLY A 282 4.74 20.34 -27.16
C GLY A 282 5.70 19.27 -26.65
N ASP A 283 6.52 19.57 -25.66
CA ASP A 283 7.36 18.57 -25.00
C ASP A 283 6.51 17.61 -24.12
N VAL A 284 7.11 16.49 -23.80
CA VAL A 284 6.50 15.48 -22.93
C VAL A 284 7.21 15.49 -21.58
N CYS A 285 6.45 15.61 -20.50
CA CYS A 285 6.97 15.56 -19.13
C CYS A 285 6.47 14.28 -18.44
N LEU A 286 7.37 13.48 -17.92
CA LEU A 286 7.07 12.34 -17.07
C LEU A 286 7.63 12.58 -15.67
N PHE A 287 6.74 12.70 -14.68
CA PHE A 287 7.14 12.74 -13.28
C PHE A 287 7.17 11.32 -12.74
N PHE A 288 8.37 10.79 -12.46
CA PHE A 288 8.55 9.36 -12.14
C PHE A 288 8.42 9.00 -10.65
N ASN A 289 8.12 9.96 -9.77
CA ASN A 289 7.80 9.64 -8.37
C ASN A 289 6.56 8.75 -8.27
N PHE A 290 6.61 7.70 -7.44
CA PHE A 290 5.43 6.88 -7.17
C PHE A 290 4.59 7.44 -6.02
N ARG A 291 5.19 8.15 -5.04
CA ARG A 291 4.45 8.78 -3.94
C ARG A 291 3.98 10.19 -4.33
N PRO A 292 2.66 10.47 -4.22
CA PRO A 292 2.04 11.65 -4.82
C PRO A 292 2.20 12.94 -4.02
N ASP A 293 2.32 12.88 -2.68
CA ASP A 293 2.17 14.04 -1.78
C ASP A 293 3.10 15.21 -2.14
N ARG A 294 4.37 14.93 -2.46
CA ARG A 294 5.36 15.94 -2.82
C ARG A 294 5.53 16.19 -4.32
N ALA A 295 4.92 15.36 -5.16
CA ALA A 295 4.92 15.57 -6.61
C ALA A 295 3.76 16.48 -7.07
N ARG A 296 2.74 16.61 -6.25
CA ARG A 296 1.46 17.26 -6.58
C ARG A 296 1.61 18.73 -6.95
N GLU A 297 2.38 19.51 -6.20
CA GLU A 297 2.43 20.96 -6.37
C GLU A 297 3.12 21.38 -7.66
N LEU A 298 4.28 20.77 -7.96
CA LEU A 298 4.96 21.05 -9.22
C LEU A 298 4.14 20.56 -10.42
N THR A 299 3.46 19.42 -10.30
CA THR A 299 2.52 18.93 -11.34
C THR A 299 1.38 19.93 -11.56
N ARG A 300 0.80 20.49 -10.50
CA ARG A 300 -0.22 21.54 -10.62
C ARG A 300 0.30 22.78 -11.35
N ALA A 301 1.54 23.18 -11.06
CA ALA A 301 2.16 24.32 -11.73
C ALA A 301 2.30 24.11 -13.25
N PHE A 302 2.48 22.89 -13.72
CA PHE A 302 2.52 22.58 -15.15
C PHE A 302 1.12 22.36 -15.77
N ALA A 303 0.26 21.61 -15.09
CA ALA A 303 -0.89 20.98 -15.72
C ALA A 303 -2.27 21.47 -15.23
N GLU A 304 -2.34 22.20 -14.09
CA GLU A 304 -3.64 22.65 -13.55
C GLU A 304 -4.22 23.81 -14.37
N PRO A 305 -5.39 23.65 -14.99
CA PRO A 305 -6.10 24.76 -15.63
C PRO A 305 -6.39 25.86 -14.60
N GLY A 306 -6.09 27.12 -14.95
CA GLY A 306 -6.35 28.24 -14.04
C GLY A 306 -5.44 28.28 -12.79
N PHE A 307 -4.29 27.62 -12.81
CA PHE A 307 -3.34 27.66 -11.71
C PHE A 307 -3.04 29.07 -11.23
N ALA A 308 -3.18 29.33 -9.94
CA ALA A 308 -3.04 30.65 -9.31
C ALA A 308 -1.98 30.69 -8.19
N GLY A 309 -1.17 29.65 -7.99
CA GLY A 309 -0.17 29.59 -6.93
C GLY A 309 0.95 30.64 -7.09
N PHE A 310 1.35 30.93 -8.33
CA PHE A 310 2.29 31.98 -8.70
C PHE A 310 2.11 32.39 -10.18
N ASP A 311 2.69 33.52 -10.54
CA ASP A 311 2.74 33.95 -11.94
C ASP A 311 3.70 33.05 -12.73
N ARG A 312 3.14 32.27 -13.68
CA ARG A 312 3.87 31.39 -14.60
C ARG A 312 4.47 32.12 -15.81
N GLY A 313 4.39 33.45 -15.85
CA GLY A 313 4.81 34.27 -16.97
C GLY A 313 3.76 34.34 -18.11
N SER A 314 4.06 35.11 -19.16
CA SER A 314 3.12 35.39 -20.24
C SER A 314 2.80 34.19 -21.13
N HIS A 315 3.66 33.15 -21.10
CA HIS A 315 3.54 31.98 -21.99
C HIS A 315 4.04 30.71 -21.26
N PRO A 316 3.24 30.15 -20.33
CA PRO A 316 3.58 28.89 -19.72
C PRO A 316 3.51 27.77 -20.78
N PRO A 317 4.49 26.83 -20.82
CA PRO A 317 4.54 25.83 -21.87
C PRO A 317 3.35 24.87 -21.81
N ALA A 318 2.77 24.61 -22.98
CA ALA A 318 1.76 23.57 -23.15
C ALA A 318 2.46 22.22 -23.37
N VAL A 319 2.45 21.35 -22.37
CA VAL A 319 3.15 20.06 -22.38
C VAL A 319 2.18 18.88 -22.29
N ASP A 320 2.58 17.73 -22.84
CA ASP A 320 1.96 16.44 -22.54
C ASP A 320 2.50 15.94 -21.18
N PHE A 321 1.75 16.15 -20.09
CA PHE A 321 2.21 15.78 -18.74
C PHE A 321 1.69 14.39 -18.35
N VAL A 322 2.60 13.52 -17.93
CA VAL A 322 2.33 12.14 -17.48
C VAL A 322 2.84 11.94 -16.06
N THR A 323 2.10 11.21 -15.26
CA THR A 323 2.50 10.89 -13.88
C THR A 323 2.68 9.39 -13.70
N MET A 324 3.65 9.00 -12.87
CA MET A 324 3.87 7.57 -12.58
C MET A 324 2.67 6.95 -11.88
N THR A 325 2.16 7.62 -10.84
CA THR A 325 0.96 7.24 -10.09
C THR A 325 -0.05 8.39 -10.11
N SER A 326 -1.23 8.22 -9.55
CA SER A 326 -2.24 9.28 -9.49
C SER A 326 -1.89 10.34 -8.43
N TYR A 327 -1.46 11.51 -8.84
CA TYR A 327 -1.12 12.59 -7.91
C TYR A 327 -2.32 13.43 -7.47
N LYS A 328 -3.26 13.66 -8.36
CA LYS A 328 -4.51 14.37 -8.13
C LYS A 328 -5.50 14.01 -9.24
N LYS A 329 -6.57 13.31 -8.89
CA LYS A 329 -7.55 12.76 -9.84
C LYS A 329 -8.20 13.84 -10.73
N GLU A 330 -8.44 15.02 -10.15
CA GLU A 330 -9.12 16.15 -10.80
C GLU A 330 -8.29 16.78 -11.93
N LEU A 331 -6.97 16.51 -12.01
CA LEU A 331 -6.15 16.99 -13.11
C LEU A 331 -6.39 16.22 -14.42
N GLY A 332 -6.98 15.04 -14.37
CA GLY A 332 -7.29 14.24 -15.56
C GLY A 332 -6.07 13.83 -16.39
N LEU A 333 -4.89 13.76 -15.78
CA LEU A 333 -3.63 13.44 -16.46
C LEU A 333 -3.53 11.95 -16.77
N PRO A 334 -2.80 11.56 -17.83
CA PRO A 334 -2.41 10.18 -18.03
C PRO A 334 -1.56 9.67 -16.87
N VAL A 335 -1.95 8.52 -16.28
CA VAL A 335 -1.30 7.86 -15.15
C VAL A 335 -0.76 6.52 -15.61
N ALA A 336 0.55 6.29 -15.44
CA ALA A 336 1.19 5.05 -15.87
C ALA A 336 0.73 3.84 -15.00
N PHE A 337 0.68 4.04 -13.69
CA PHE A 337 0.23 3.03 -12.73
C PHE A 337 -0.92 3.62 -11.89
N PRO A 338 -2.16 3.58 -12.39
CA PRO A 338 -3.32 4.06 -11.64
C PRO A 338 -3.51 3.22 -10.36
N PRO A 339 -4.19 3.77 -9.32
CA PRO A 339 -4.56 2.98 -8.14
C PRO A 339 -5.34 1.73 -8.57
N GLU A 340 -4.96 0.60 -8.00
CA GLU A 340 -5.69 -0.65 -8.15
C GLU A 340 -6.49 -0.92 -6.89
N HIS A 341 -7.77 -1.18 -7.06
CA HIS A 341 -8.64 -1.66 -5.99
C HIS A 341 -8.85 -3.16 -6.20
N PRO A 342 -8.42 -4.00 -5.25
CA PRO A 342 -8.69 -5.43 -5.34
C PRO A 342 -10.19 -5.68 -5.46
N ILE A 343 -10.61 -6.38 -6.50
CA ILE A 343 -11.97 -6.90 -6.68
C ILE A 343 -12.10 -8.29 -6.06
N ASN A 344 -13.32 -8.74 -5.81
CA ASN A 344 -13.58 -10.04 -5.20
C ASN A 344 -12.79 -10.24 -3.90
N VAL A 345 -12.75 -9.19 -3.04
CA VAL A 345 -12.23 -9.31 -1.68
C VAL A 345 -13.18 -10.17 -0.84
N LEU A 346 -12.74 -10.67 0.31
CA LEU A 346 -13.56 -11.56 1.15
C LEU A 346 -14.96 -10.97 1.43
N ALA A 347 -15.03 -9.69 1.80
CA ALA A 347 -16.29 -9.00 2.08
C ALA A 347 -17.24 -8.96 0.86
N ASP A 348 -16.70 -8.77 -0.34
CA ASP A 348 -17.46 -8.77 -1.60
C ASP A 348 -18.00 -10.17 -1.91
N VAL A 349 -17.16 -11.20 -1.78
CA VAL A 349 -17.56 -12.60 -1.99
C VAL A 349 -18.68 -13.01 -1.02
N LEU A 350 -18.57 -12.66 0.26
CA LEU A 350 -19.61 -12.93 1.25
C LEU A 350 -20.92 -12.23 0.89
N ALA A 351 -20.86 -10.97 0.48
CA ALA A 351 -22.02 -10.19 0.03
C ALA A 351 -22.69 -10.81 -1.21
N ALA A 352 -21.89 -11.25 -2.20
CA ALA A 352 -22.40 -11.91 -3.40
C ALA A 352 -23.13 -13.23 -3.09
N HIS A 353 -22.78 -13.91 -2.00
CA HIS A 353 -23.46 -15.11 -1.53
C HIS A 353 -24.60 -14.84 -0.52
N GLY A 354 -24.95 -13.55 -0.30
CA GLY A 354 -26.01 -13.15 0.64
C GLY A 354 -25.68 -13.46 2.10
N LEU A 355 -24.41 -13.64 2.46
CA LEU A 355 -23.97 -13.95 3.80
C LEU A 355 -23.77 -12.68 4.62
N ARG A 356 -24.23 -12.69 5.86
CA ARG A 356 -24.02 -11.58 6.79
C ARG A 356 -22.62 -11.64 7.39
N GLN A 357 -21.99 -10.47 7.47
CA GLN A 357 -20.65 -10.32 8.02
C GLN A 357 -20.58 -9.16 9.03
N LEU A 358 -19.70 -9.30 10.01
CA LEU A 358 -19.54 -8.37 11.12
C LEU A 358 -18.08 -7.90 11.22
N HIS A 359 -17.88 -6.59 11.26
CA HIS A 359 -16.57 -5.97 11.39
C HIS A 359 -16.54 -5.13 12.67
N VAL A 360 -15.62 -5.45 13.58
CA VAL A 360 -15.58 -4.82 14.92
C VAL A 360 -14.15 -4.38 15.25
N ALA A 361 -13.99 -3.14 15.65
CA ALA A 361 -12.74 -2.64 16.21
C ALA A 361 -12.96 -1.37 17.03
N GLU A 362 -11.95 -1.00 17.81
CA GLU A 362 -11.90 0.33 18.39
C GLU A 362 -11.39 1.38 17.39
N THR A 363 -11.53 2.68 17.71
CA THR A 363 -11.28 3.81 16.79
C THR A 363 -9.96 3.70 16.04
N GLU A 364 -8.87 3.33 16.73
CA GLU A 364 -7.52 3.26 16.16
C GLU A 364 -7.40 2.22 15.01
N LYS A 365 -8.21 1.17 15.05
CA LYS A 365 -8.15 0.07 14.10
C LYS A 365 -9.43 -0.13 13.27
N TYR A 366 -10.38 0.80 13.39
CA TYR A 366 -11.65 0.69 12.65
C TYR A 366 -11.47 0.74 11.13
N ALA A 367 -10.64 1.63 10.62
CA ALA A 367 -10.35 1.71 9.19
C ALA A 367 -9.67 0.43 8.67
N HIS A 368 -8.90 -0.26 9.51
CA HIS A 368 -8.19 -1.47 9.13
C HIS A 368 -9.16 -2.63 8.87
N VAL A 369 -10.11 -2.86 9.76
CA VAL A 369 -11.13 -3.92 9.57
C VAL A 369 -12.26 -3.51 8.60
N THR A 370 -12.32 -2.27 8.12
CA THR A 370 -13.33 -1.79 7.17
C THR A 370 -12.70 -1.40 5.84
N PHE A 371 -12.18 -0.19 5.69
CA PHE A 371 -11.66 0.35 4.45
C PHE A 371 -10.54 -0.53 3.84
N PHE A 372 -9.50 -0.86 4.63
CA PHE A 372 -8.36 -1.64 4.13
C PHE A 372 -8.74 -3.09 3.88
N PHE A 373 -9.44 -3.73 4.81
CA PHE A 373 -9.94 -5.10 4.65
C PHE A 373 -10.86 -5.24 3.43
N ASN A 374 -11.65 -4.21 3.14
CA ASN A 374 -12.55 -4.14 1.98
C ASN A 374 -11.86 -3.71 0.67
N GLY A 375 -10.53 -3.79 0.60
CA GLY A 375 -9.80 -3.48 -0.63
C GLY A 375 -9.79 -1.99 -1.01
N GLY A 376 -9.93 -1.08 -0.04
CA GLY A 376 -10.00 0.37 -0.26
C GLY A 376 -11.41 0.88 -0.60
N VAL A 377 -12.45 0.09 -0.33
CA VAL A 377 -13.85 0.48 -0.52
C VAL A 377 -14.41 1.02 0.79
N GLU A 378 -14.82 2.30 0.81
CA GLU A 378 -15.37 2.96 2.01
C GLU A 378 -16.78 2.49 2.34
N ALA A 379 -17.62 2.29 1.32
CA ALA A 379 -19.00 1.87 1.50
C ALA A 379 -19.08 0.42 2.02
N PRO A 380 -19.95 0.10 2.99
CA PRO A 380 -20.19 -1.26 3.42
C PRO A 380 -20.72 -2.12 2.26
N PHE A 381 -20.28 -3.37 2.19
CA PHE A 381 -20.87 -4.36 1.29
C PHE A 381 -22.26 -4.82 1.79
N ALA A 382 -23.04 -5.41 0.92
CA ALA A 382 -24.36 -5.95 1.29
C ALA A 382 -24.21 -7.00 2.41
N GLY A 383 -25.01 -6.87 3.47
CA GLY A 383 -24.94 -7.78 4.64
C GLY A 383 -23.80 -7.47 5.62
N GLU A 384 -22.97 -6.46 5.37
CA GLU A 384 -21.91 -6.02 6.27
C GLU A 384 -22.46 -5.13 7.39
N THR A 385 -22.18 -5.51 8.62
CA THR A 385 -22.45 -4.72 9.84
C THR A 385 -21.12 -4.26 10.43
N ARG A 386 -21.01 -2.98 10.75
CA ARG A 386 -19.81 -2.37 11.34
C ARG A 386 -20.08 -1.87 12.74
N ILE A 387 -19.23 -2.25 13.69
CA ILE A 387 -19.29 -1.77 15.08
C ILE A 387 -17.98 -1.05 15.40
N LEU A 388 -18.10 0.23 15.75
CA LEU A 388 -17.02 1.09 16.20
C LEU A 388 -17.13 1.30 17.71
N VAL A 389 -16.12 0.86 18.46
CA VAL A 389 -15.98 1.17 19.88
C VAL A 389 -15.00 2.33 20.04
N PRO A 390 -15.36 3.40 20.76
CA PRO A 390 -14.43 4.52 20.95
C PRO A 390 -13.16 4.08 21.71
N SER A 391 -11.98 4.42 21.18
CA SER A 391 -10.72 4.29 21.93
C SER A 391 -10.67 5.27 23.10
N PRO A 392 -9.92 4.98 24.19
CA PRO A 392 -9.79 5.86 25.34
C PRO A 392 -9.27 7.25 24.95
N ARG A 393 -9.93 8.30 25.44
CA ARG A 393 -9.53 9.72 25.26
C ARG A 393 -9.16 10.41 26.58
N ASP A 394 -9.19 9.66 27.65
CA ASP A 394 -8.93 10.11 29.03
C ASP A 394 -7.45 9.97 29.43
N VAL A 395 -6.62 9.46 28.53
CA VAL A 395 -5.17 9.30 28.73
C VAL A 395 -4.39 9.92 27.56
N PRO A 396 -3.18 10.45 27.81
CA PRO A 396 -2.37 11.05 26.76
C PRO A 396 -1.73 9.99 25.83
N THR A 397 -1.39 8.82 26.36
CA THR A 397 -0.81 7.66 25.66
C THR A 397 -1.35 6.37 26.27
N TYR A 398 -1.38 5.30 25.47
CA TYR A 398 -2.07 4.05 25.85
C TYR A 398 -1.31 3.19 26.86
N ASP A 399 -0.04 3.48 27.16
CA ASP A 399 0.67 2.87 28.29
C ASP A 399 0.03 3.18 29.65
N HIS A 400 -0.71 4.29 29.74
CA HIS A 400 -1.50 4.63 30.93
C HIS A 400 -2.83 3.87 31.04
N LYS A 401 -3.27 3.22 29.96
CA LYS A 401 -4.50 2.41 29.90
C LYS A 401 -4.34 1.23 28.94
N PRO A 402 -3.48 0.25 29.28
CA PRO A 402 -3.07 -0.82 28.35
C PRO A 402 -4.20 -1.69 27.81
N ALA A 403 -5.26 -1.89 28.60
CA ALA A 403 -6.45 -2.62 28.12
C ALA A 403 -7.21 -1.87 27.02
N MET A 404 -6.92 -0.58 26.81
CA MET A 404 -7.59 0.26 25.82
C MET A 404 -9.11 0.02 25.83
N SER A 405 -9.70 -0.34 24.71
CA SER A 405 -11.13 -0.69 24.61
C SER A 405 -11.38 -2.17 24.32
N ALA A 406 -10.40 -3.06 24.54
CA ALA A 406 -10.49 -4.49 24.19
C ALA A 406 -11.73 -5.17 24.80
N PHE A 407 -12.01 -4.93 26.07
CA PHE A 407 -13.20 -5.50 26.73
C PHE A 407 -14.50 -5.01 26.09
N GLY A 408 -14.62 -3.72 25.78
CA GLY A 408 -15.78 -3.15 25.10
C GLY A 408 -15.95 -3.70 23.68
N VAL A 409 -14.86 -3.85 22.92
CA VAL A 409 -14.84 -4.51 21.60
C VAL A 409 -15.35 -5.95 21.73
N THR A 410 -14.90 -6.67 22.75
CA THR A 410 -15.32 -8.04 23.02
C THR A 410 -16.81 -8.10 23.36
N ASP A 411 -17.29 -7.24 24.26
CA ASP A 411 -18.70 -7.21 24.67
C ASP A 411 -19.63 -6.98 23.48
N GLU A 412 -19.32 -6.02 22.62
CA GLU A 412 -20.09 -5.74 21.39
C GLU A 412 -20.03 -6.92 20.39
N LEU A 413 -18.86 -7.52 20.19
CA LEU A 413 -18.68 -8.68 19.34
C LEU A 413 -19.55 -9.86 19.83
N LEU A 414 -19.47 -10.18 21.12
CA LEU A 414 -20.22 -11.28 21.73
C LEU A 414 -21.74 -11.05 21.67
N ALA A 415 -22.20 -9.82 21.95
CA ALA A 415 -23.60 -9.45 21.87
C ALA A 415 -24.13 -9.60 20.43
N ALA A 416 -23.38 -9.13 19.45
CA ALA A 416 -23.76 -9.23 18.05
C ALA A 416 -23.80 -10.69 17.56
N LEU A 417 -22.79 -11.50 17.89
CA LEU A 417 -22.73 -12.92 17.49
C LEU A 417 -23.84 -13.75 18.18
N ALA A 418 -24.15 -13.47 19.44
CA ALA A 418 -25.21 -14.20 20.16
C ALA A 418 -26.62 -13.83 19.66
N GLY A 419 -26.81 -12.63 19.15
CA GLY A 419 -28.11 -12.13 18.69
C GLY A 419 -28.31 -12.14 17.17
N GLY A 420 -27.28 -12.47 16.38
CA GLY A 420 -27.29 -12.35 14.93
C GLY A 420 -26.89 -13.63 14.20
N ASP A 421 -27.35 -13.75 12.96
CA ASP A 421 -26.97 -14.83 12.06
C ASP A 421 -25.84 -14.37 11.15
N PHE A 422 -24.62 -14.24 11.72
CA PHE A 422 -23.41 -13.88 10.99
C PHE A 422 -22.66 -15.13 10.56
N ALA A 423 -22.33 -15.20 9.27
CA ALA A 423 -21.50 -16.29 8.74
C ALA A 423 -20.01 -16.03 9.00
N PHE A 424 -19.62 -14.76 9.00
CA PHE A 424 -18.24 -14.33 9.22
C PHE A 424 -18.18 -13.13 10.15
N ALA A 425 -17.12 -13.04 10.96
CA ALA A 425 -16.78 -11.83 11.68
C ALA A 425 -15.27 -11.59 11.63
N VAL A 426 -14.87 -10.30 11.56
CA VAL A 426 -13.49 -9.87 11.77
C VAL A 426 -13.46 -8.90 12.94
N VAL A 427 -12.53 -9.14 13.86
CA VAL A 427 -12.25 -8.27 15.00
C VAL A 427 -10.77 -7.97 15.08
N ASN A 428 -10.43 -6.71 15.37
CA ASN A 428 -9.06 -6.30 15.64
C ASN A 428 -8.93 -5.82 17.08
N TYR A 429 -7.90 -6.34 17.77
CA TYR A 429 -7.46 -5.89 19.08
C TYR A 429 -6.20 -5.05 18.92
N ALA A 430 -6.33 -3.75 19.11
CA ALA A 430 -5.30 -2.74 18.85
C ALA A 430 -4.11 -2.75 19.83
N ASN A 431 -4.26 -3.46 20.93
CA ASN A 431 -3.49 -3.28 22.17
C ASN A 431 -1.99 -3.49 22.00
N ALA A 432 -1.55 -4.63 21.42
CA ALA A 432 -0.13 -4.97 21.36
C ALA A 432 0.64 -3.99 20.45
N ASP A 433 0.01 -3.50 19.39
CA ASP A 433 0.59 -2.49 18.50
C ASP A 433 0.62 -1.11 19.15
N MET A 434 -0.55 -0.59 19.57
CA MET A 434 -0.67 0.78 20.05
C MET A 434 0.09 1.02 21.34
N VAL A 435 0.12 0.03 22.25
CA VAL A 435 0.92 0.11 23.48
C VAL A 435 2.39 -0.18 23.19
N GLY A 436 2.70 -1.09 22.26
CA GLY A 436 4.06 -1.35 21.78
C GLY A 436 4.78 -0.10 21.29
N HIS A 437 4.06 0.76 20.53
CA HIS A 437 4.59 2.04 20.07
C HIS A 437 5.00 3.02 21.17
N THR A 438 4.57 2.80 22.42
CA THR A 438 5.02 3.62 23.57
C THR A 438 6.41 3.25 24.08
N GLY A 439 6.92 2.06 23.73
CA GLY A 439 8.19 1.54 24.22
C GLY A 439 8.15 1.09 25.69
N VAL A 440 6.98 1.08 26.34
CA VAL A 440 6.81 0.72 27.75
C VAL A 440 6.46 -0.76 27.89
N ILE A 441 7.46 -1.62 28.05
CA ILE A 441 7.29 -3.09 28.05
C ILE A 441 6.26 -3.57 29.10
N SER A 442 6.30 -3.03 30.33
CA SER A 442 5.33 -3.45 31.36
C SER A 442 3.89 -3.13 31.01
N ALA A 443 3.66 -2.05 30.27
CA ALA A 443 2.34 -1.71 29.76
C ALA A 443 1.94 -2.64 28.59
N ALA A 444 2.88 -2.96 27.69
CA ALA A 444 2.62 -3.92 26.62
C ALA A 444 2.28 -5.31 27.16
N VAL A 445 2.97 -5.77 28.21
CA VAL A 445 2.63 -7.02 28.92
C VAL A 445 1.18 -6.97 29.43
N ALA A 446 0.79 -5.91 30.14
CA ALA A 446 -0.59 -5.77 30.64
C ALA A 446 -1.63 -5.69 29.49
N ALA A 447 -1.26 -5.10 28.37
CA ALA A 447 -2.09 -5.05 27.15
C ALA A 447 -2.34 -6.44 26.56
N LEU A 448 -1.29 -7.26 26.46
CA LEU A 448 -1.35 -8.63 25.97
C LEU A 448 -2.19 -9.53 26.88
N GLU A 449 -2.04 -9.39 28.20
CA GLU A 449 -2.83 -10.15 29.20
C GLU A 449 -4.33 -9.80 29.10
N ALA A 450 -4.69 -8.53 28.87
CA ALA A 450 -6.08 -8.12 28.65
C ALA A 450 -6.66 -8.70 27.36
N VAL A 451 -5.87 -8.76 26.28
CA VAL A 451 -6.28 -9.38 25.02
C VAL A 451 -6.44 -10.89 25.16
N ASP A 452 -5.58 -11.55 25.94
CA ASP A 452 -5.68 -12.99 26.21
C ASP A 452 -7.02 -13.36 26.90
N GLU A 453 -7.45 -12.54 27.87
CA GLU A 453 -8.77 -12.72 28.52
C GLU A 453 -9.91 -12.54 27.50
N CYS A 454 -9.84 -11.50 26.64
CA CYS A 454 -10.82 -11.26 25.58
C CYS A 454 -10.87 -12.43 24.59
N LEU A 455 -9.72 -12.94 24.16
CA LEU A 455 -9.57 -14.10 23.29
C LEU A 455 -10.33 -15.31 23.83
N GLY A 456 -10.16 -15.61 25.14
CA GLY A 456 -10.86 -16.71 25.80
C GLY A 456 -12.37 -16.61 25.71
N ARG A 457 -12.91 -15.43 25.97
CA ARG A 457 -14.36 -15.17 25.93
C ARG A 457 -14.94 -15.35 24.53
N VAL A 458 -14.22 -14.91 23.48
CA VAL A 458 -14.66 -15.05 22.09
C VAL A 458 -14.63 -16.52 21.68
N VAL A 459 -13.51 -17.23 21.91
CA VAL A 459 -13.37 -18.64 21.57
C VAL A 459 -14.47 -19.49 22.24
N GLU A 460 -14.77 -19.24 23.51
CA GLU A 460 -15.82 -19.94 24.25
C GLU A 460 -17.20 -19.77 23.57
N LEU A 461 -17.59 -18.54 23.20
CA LEU A 461 -18.86 -18.31 22.53
C LEU A 461 -18.90 -18.95 21.15
N VAL A 462 -17.86 -18.75 20.34
CA VAL A 462 -17.81 -19.25 18.96
C VAL A 462 -17.88 -20.77 18.95
N THR A 463 -17.18 -21.46 19.86
CA THR A 463 -17.25 -22.91 20.02
C THR A 463 -18.68 -23.36 20.38
N ARG A 464 -19.35 -22.67 21.30
CA ARG A 464 -20.75 -22.97 21.65
C ARG A 464 -21.72 -22.79 20.48
N LEU A 465 -21.43 -21.87 19.58
CA LEU A 465 -22.20 -21.64 18.34
C LEU A 465 -21.89 -22.67 17.24
N GLY A 466 -20.90 -23.56 17.45
CA GLY A 466 -20.44 -24.53 16.44
C GLY A 466 -19.58 -23.89 15.34
N GLY A 467 -19.05 -22.72 15.61
CA GLY A 467 -18.17 -21.98 14.70
C GLY A 467 -16.69 -22.27 14.90
N VAL A 468 -15.84 -21.53 14.16
CA VAL A 468 -14.38 -21.62 14.18
C VAL A 468 -13.76 -20.23 14.38
N CYS A 469 -12.76 -20.15 15.25
CA CYS A 469 -11.88 -18.99 15.37
C CYS A 469 -10.61 -19.20 14.55
N LEU A 470 -10.24 -18.19 13.77
CA LEU A 470 -8.92 -18.00 13.15
C LEU A 470 -8.23 -16.86 13.91
N VAL A 471 -7.17 -17.16 14.65
CA VAL A 471 -6.44 -16.19 15.46
C VAL A 471 -5.11 -15.91 14.80
N THR A 472 -4.80 -14.64 14.55
CA THR A 472 -3.55 -14.22 13.91
C THR A 472 -3.18 -12.79 14.34
N ALA A 473 -2.09 -12.26 13.77
CA ALA A 473 -1.77 -10.83 13.79
C ALA A 473 -1.50 -10.36 12.35
N ASP A 474 -1.44 -9.07 12.16
CA ASP A 474 -1.19 -8.44 10.85
C ASP A 474 0.26 -7.98 10.65
N HIS A 475 1.01 -7.83 11.72
CA HIS A 475 2.46 -7.60 11.80
C HIS A 475 2.94 -7.79 13.25
N GLY A 476 4.25 -7.74 13.47
CA GLY A 476 4.83 -7.72 14.80
C GLY A 476 5.16 -6.29 15.27
N ASN A 477 5.14 -6.09 16.59
CA ASN A 477 5.56 -4.88 17.32
C ASN A 477 5.98 -5.24 18.75
N ALA A 478 5.05 -5.74 19.57
CA ALA A 478 5.28 -6.07 20.99
C ALA A 478 6.29 -7.21 21.22
N ASP A 479 6.63 -7.95 20.19
CA ASP A 479 7.65 -9.01 20.20
C ASP A 479 9.08 -8.48 20.12
N HIS A 480 9.29 -7.18 19.81
CA HIS A 480 10.61 -6.58 19.65
C HIS A 480 10.64 -5.10 20.10
N MET A 481 10.60 -4.87 21.41
CA MET A 481 10.50 -3.55 22.04
C MET A 481 11.83 -2.98 22.56
N LEU A 482 12.96 -3.65 22.34
CA LEU A 482 14.30 -3.16 22.69
C LEU A 482 15.27 -3.30 21.53
N GLU A 483 16.05 -2.26 21.32
CA GLU A 483 17.23 -2.28 20.46
C GLU A 483 18.38 -3.05 21.12
N PRO A 484 19.41 -3.48 20.34
CA PRO A 484 20.56 -4.19 20.89
C PRO A 484 21.34 -3.43 21.96
N ASP A 485 21.25 -2.11 22.00
CA ASP A 485 21.87 -1.26 23.01
C ASP A 485 21.00 -1.09 24.27
N GLY A 486 19.82 -1.71 24.31
CA GLY A 486 18.86 -1.62 25.40
C GLY A 486 17.96 -0.39 25.38
N SER A 487 18.06 0.45 24.36
CA SER A 487 17.10 1.55 24.15
C SER A 487 15.74 1.02 23.70
N PRO A 488 14.62 1.73 23.99
CA PRO A 488 13.30 1.31 23.51
C PRO A 488 13.22 1.31 21.99
N ASN A 489 12.72 0.21 21.42
CA ASN A 489 12.27 0.14 20.04
C ASN A 489 10.74 0.32 20.02
N THR A 490 10.27 1.24 19.22
CA THR A 490 8.84 1.56 19.02
C THR A 490 8.36 1.28 17.60
N ALA A 491 9.21 0.71 16.75
CA ALA A 491 8.89 0.35 15.37
C ALA A 491 8.31 -1.06 15.29
N HIS A 492 7.61 -1.35 14.18
CA HIS A 492 7.17 -2.71 13.89
C HIS A 492 8.38 -3.64 13.67
N SER A 493 8.16 -4.95 13.80
CA SER A 493 9.17 -5.97 13.49
C SER A 493 8.93 -6.61 12.13
N THR A 494 9.95 -7.30 11.60
CA THR A 494 9.83 -8.14 10.41
C THR A 494 9.57 -9.60 10.75
N ASN A 495 9.32 -9.90 12.02
CA ASN A 495 9.10 -11.25 12.50
C ASN A 495 7.79 -11.84 11.94
N LEU A 496 7.71 -13.16 11.96
CA LEU A 496 6.48 -13.88 11.64
C LEU A 496 5.38 -13.57 12.65
N VAL A 497 4.14 -13.78 12.28
CA VAL A 497 2.99 -13.66 13.18
C VAL A 497 2.35 -15.01 13.43
N PRO A 498 1.64 -15.23 14.57
CA PRO A 498 1.01 -16.50 14.86
C PRO A 498 -0.21 -16.75 13.97
N PHE A 499 -0.52 -18.01 13.76
CA PHE A 499 -1.80 -18.47 13.21
C PHE A 499 -2.29 -19.67 13.99
N ILE A 500 -3.53 -19.61 14.49
CA ILE A 500 -4.20 -20.71 15.19
C ILE A 500 -5.61 -20.85 14.63
N ALA A 501 -6.05 -22.08 14.40
CA ALA A 501 -7.42 -22.36 13.97
C ALA A 501 -8.08 -23.36 14.93
N THR A 502 -9.25 -23.01 15.49
CA THR A 502 -9.99 -23.93 16.36
C THR A 502 -10.76 -25.00 15.57
N ALA A 503 -10.29 -25.33 14.36
CA ALA A 503 -10.87 -26.34 13.47
C ALA A 503 -10.35 -27.73 13.84
N GLU A 504 -11.24 -28.64 14.20
CA GLU A 504 -10.88 -30.03 14.50
C GLU A 504 -10.50 -30.83 13.25
N GLY A 505 -9.54 -31.75 13.38
CA GLY A 505 -9.15 -32.67 12.30
C GLY A 505 -8.37 -32.03 11.16
N ALA A 506 -7.84 -30.83 11.37
CA ALA A 506 -7.00 -30.12 10.42
C ALA A 506 -5.56 -29.97 10.95
N ARG A 507 -4.62 -29.67 10.05
CA ARG A 507 -3.26 -29.21 10.36
C ARG A 507 -2.99 -27.92 9.57
N VAL A 508 -2.09 -27.08 10.07
CA VAL A 508 -1.68 -25.85 9.37
C VAL A 508 -0.56 -26.18 8.37
N ARG A 509 -0.71 -25.69 7.15
CA ARG A 509 0.30 -25.73 6.10
C ARG A 509 1.47 -24.80 6.45
N GLU A 510 2.70 -25.26 6.22
CA GLU A 510 3.91 -24.43 6.39
C GLU A 510 4.01 -23.33 5.33
N GLY A 511 4.74 -22.24 5.67
CA GLY A 511 5.02 -21.13 4.74
C GLY A 511 3.79 -20.30 4.39
N GLY A 512 2.85 -20.16 5.32
CA GLY A 512 1.66 -19.33 5.16
C GLY A 512 1.96 -17.84 5.14
N ARG A 513 1.07 -17.07 4.52
CA ARG A 513 1.11 -15.61 4.42
C ARG A 513 -0.24 -15.01 4.80
N LEU A 514 -0.27 -13.72 5.11
CA LEU A 514 -1.53 -13.04 5.47
C LEU A 514 -2.63 -13.17 4.39
N CYS A 515 -2.26 -13.18 3.13
CA CYS A 515 -3.21 -13.34 2.03
C CYS A 515 -3.86 -14.74 1.94
N ASP A 516 -3.42 -15.69 2.72
CA ASP A 516 -3.97 -17.05 2.76
C ASP A 516 -5.20 -17.15 3.69
N LEU A 517 -5.44 -16.12 4.53
CA LEU A 517 -6.54 -16.10 5.50
C LEU A 517 -7.93 -16.03 4.86
N ALA A 518 -8.12 -15.20 3.81
CA ALA A 518 -9.40 -15.13 3.12
C ALA A 518 -9.77 -16.46 2.41
N PRO A 519 -8.86 -17.09 1.63
CA PRO A 519 -9.09 -18.44 1.11
C PRO A 519 -9.45 -19.46 2.18
N THR A 520 -8.77 -19.44 3.33
CA THR A 520 -9.05 -20.33 4.47
C THR A 520 -10.45 -20.08 5.04
N ALA A 521 -10.84 -18.81 5.21
CA ALA A 521 -12.19 -18.48 5.68
C ALA A 521 -13.26 -18.94 4.67
N LEU A 522 -13.04 -18.75 3.36
CA LEU A 522 -13.96 -19.23 2.32
C LEU A 522 -14.09 -20.75 2.33
N ALA A 523 -12.98 -21.50 2.46
CA ALA A 523 -13.00 -22.95 2.54
C ALA A 523 -13.81 -23.46 3.75
N LEU A 524 -13.63 -22.84 4.94
CA LEU A 524 -14.42 -23.16 6.13
C LEU A 524 -15.91 -22.86 5.95
N LEU A 525 -16.26 -21.81 5.20
CA LEU A 525 -17.63 -21.44 4.87
C LEU A 525 -18.23 -22.28 3.75
N GLY A 526 -17.46 -23.18 3.11
CA GLY A 526 -17.89 -23.98 1.97
C GLY A 526 -18.09 -23.15 0.70
N LEU A 527 -17.34 -22.07 0.53
CA LEU A 527 -17.43 -21.17 -0.62
C LEU A 527 -16.24 -21.38 -1.57
N VAL A 528 -16.52 -21.22 -2.86
CA VAL A 528 -15.48 -21.30 -3.90
C VAL A 528 -14.61 -20.03 -3.85
N GLN A 529 -13.31 -20.22 -3.83
CA GLN A 529 -12.32 -19.14 -3.94
C GLN A 529 -12.36 -18.53 -5.35
N PRO A 530 -12.53 -17.20 -5.48
CA PRO A 530 -12.46 -16.55 -6.79
C PRO A 530 -11.04 -16.57 -7.38
N PRO A 531 -10.88 -16.58 -8.71
CA PRO A 531 -9.59 -16.70 -9.37
C PRO A 531 -8.63 -15.53 -9.08
N GLU A 532 -9.14 -14.38 -8.69
CA GLU A 532 -8.33 -13.23 -8.29
C GLU A 532 -7.67 -13.42 -6.93
N MET A 533 -8.21 -14.23 -6.04
CA MET A 533 -7.53 -14.62 -4.81
C MET A 533 -6.46 -15.66 -5.13
N THR A 534 -5.20 -15.28 -4.97
CA THR A 534 -4.04 -16.15 -5.25
C THR A 534 -3.41 -16.76 -4.00
N GLY A 535 -3.96 -16.43 -2.83
CA GLY A 535 -3.65 -17.12 -1.57
C GLY A 535 -4.13 -18.58 -1.61
N ALA A 536 -3.68 -19.38 -0.67
CA ALA A 536 -4.05 -20.79 -0.56
C ALA A 536 -4.66 -21.07 0.82
N ASP A 537 -5.56 -22.05 0.92
CA ASP A 537 -6.05 -22.50 2.21
C ASP A 537 -4.89 -22.93 3.13
N LEU A 538 -4.90 -22.41 4.35
CA LEU A 538 -3.90 -22.74 5.38
C LEU A 538 -4.18 -24.08 6.05
N LEU A 539 -5.39 -24.62 5.92
CA LEU A 539 -5.81 -25.84 6.60
C LEU A 539 -5.78 -27.02 5.63
N GLU A 540 -5.09 -28.07 6.03
CA GLU A 540 -5.05 -29.36 5.35
C GLU A 540 -5.69 -30.43 6.25
N PRO A 541 -6.34 -31.48 5.70
CA PRO A 541 -6.80 -32.60 6.51
C PRO A 541 -5.65 -33.21 7.31
N SER A 542 -5.90 -33.52 8.58
CA SER A 542 -4.95 -34.32 9.35
C SER A 542 -4.84 -35.72 8.74
N PRO A 543 -3.65 -36.32 8.69
CA PRO A 543 -3.43 -37.65 8.11
C PRO A 543 -4.19 -38.77 8.79
#